data_53a73b59f5ed5acf5cde1fbee2abe226
#
_entry.id   53a73b59f5ed5acf5cde1fbee2abe226
#
_cell.length_a   1.000
_cell.length_b   1.000
_cell.length_c   1.000
_cell.angle_alpha   90.00
_cell.angle_beta   90.00
_cell.angle_gamma   90.00
#
_symmetry.space_group_name_H-M   'P 1'
#
loop_
_entity.id
_entity.type
_entity.pdbx_description
1 polymer ?
#
loop_
_entity_poly.entity_id
_entity_poly.type
_entity_poly.pdbx_seq_one_letter_code
_entity_poly.pdbx_strand_id
1 'polypeptide(L)'
;MKPLKYLFISSMLFVATSCGNSWLDLEPSTSVDTETSIKILSDVEFTLNGIYSTMQSSDAYSGRLVYYGDVTGDDMQAVSSTKRVANYYRFNFTKDDNPSSHWSYLYSIIQNCNLILMNIDKLVIDEGDKAYRDDLKGEALAIRGLALFDLTRIFGYP
;
A
#
# COMPACT_ATOMS: atom_id res chain seq x y z
N MET A 1 39.74 51.65 -5.41
CA MET A 1 38.44 51.01 -5.78
C MET A 1 38.59 49.64 -6.49
N LYS A 2 39.78 49.19 -6.85
CA LYS A 2 40.00 47.86 -7.47
C LYS A 2 39.91 46.64 -6.50
N PRO A 3 40.38 46.72 -5.25
CA PRO A 3 40.36 45.55 -4.36
C PRO A 3 38.93 45.12 -3.93
N LEU A 4 37.98 46.05 -3.84
CA LEU A 4 36.61 45.74 -3.41
C LEU A 4 35.84 44.89 -4.41
N LYS A 5 36.14 45.05 -5.72
CA LYS A 5 35.53 44.21 -6.78
C LYS A 5 35.99 42.74 -6.71
N TYR A 6 37.24 42.51 -6.38
CA TYR A 6 37.78 41.14 -6.23
C TYR A 6 37.26 40.46 -4.98
N LEU A 7 36.97 41.20 -3.91
CA LEU A 7 36.37 40.70 -2.70
C LEU A 7 34.91 40.19 -2.97
N PHE A 8 34.14 40.96 -3.77
CA PHE A 8 32.78 40.57 -4.16
C PHE A 8 32.77 39.33 -5.08
N ILE A 9 33.70 39.26 -6.04
CA ILE A 9 33.81 38.12 -6.95
C ILE A 9 34.25 36.86 -6.20
N SER A 10 35.19 36.95 -5.24
CA SER A 10 35.62 35.86 -4.39
C SER A 10 34.50 35.36 -3.47
N SER A 11 33.68 36.25 -2.89
CA SER A 11 32.51 35.87 -2.08
C SER A 11 31.42 35.16 -2.90
N MET A 12 31.22 35.55 -4.16
CA MET A 12 30.23 34.96 -5.05
C MET A 12 30.63 33.55 -5.53
N LEU A 13 31.93 33.25 -5.63
CA LEU A 13 32.43 31.90 -5.96
C LEU A 13 32.24 30.89 -4.81
N PHE A 14 32.29 31.33 -3.55
CA PHE A 14 32.09 30.45 -2.39
C PHE A 14 30.62 30.02 -2.20
N VAL A 15 29.66 30.79 -2.71
CA VAL A 15 28.23 30.45 -2.61
C VAL A 15 27.83 29.37 -3.64
N ALA A 16 28.57 29.25 -4.75
CA ALA A 16 28.25 28.30 -5.81
C ALA A 16 28.63 26.84 -5.51
N THR A 17 29.45 26.59 -4.48
CA THR A 17 29.86 25.20 -4.11
C THR A 17 29.02 24.57 -2.99
N SER A 18 27.98 25.26 -2.53
CA SER A 18 27.14 24.84 -1.41
C SER A 18 26.01 23.88 -1.80
N CYS A 19 25.87 23.49 -3.05
CA CYS A 19 24.82 22.54 -3.51
C CYS A 19 25.33 21.09 -3.61
N GLY A 20 25.87 20.56 -2.54
CA GLY A 20 26.02 19.11 -2.38
C GLY A 20 24.81 18.57 -1.66
N ASN A 21 23.85 17.98 -2.39
CA ASN A 21 22.58 17.47 -1.81
C ASN A 21 22.76 16.22 -0.94
N SER A 22 23.94 15.60 -0.92
CA SER A 22 24.14 14.30 -0.27
C SER A 22 24.02 14.29 1.27
N TRP A 23 24.18 15.45 1.93
CA TRP A 23 24.03 15.52 3.40
C TRP A 23 22.57 15.73 3.85
N LEU A 24 21.68 16.08 2.91
CA LEU A 24 20.23 16.23 3.11
C LEU A 24 19.44 14.97 2.76
N ASP A 25 20.07 14.00 2.11
CA ASP A 25 19.50 12.69 1.84
C ASP A 25 19.54 11.82 3.11
N LEU A 26 18.75 12.23 4.10
CA LEU A 26 18.48 11.42 5.27
C LEU A 26 17.43 10.37 4.89
N GLU A 27 17.85 9.11 4.84
CA GLU A 27 16.88 8.01 4.77
C GLU A 27 15.89 8.14 5.93
N PRO A 28 14.56 8.09 5.66
CA PRO A 28 13.57 8.21 6.71
C PRO A 28 13.79 7.10 7.74
N SER A 29 14.04 7.45 8.99
CA SER A 29 14.28 6.47 10.07
C SER A 29 13.03 5.65 10.43
N THR A 30 11.86 6.03 9.90
CA THR A 30 10.55 5.43 10.20
C THR A 30 9.88 4.77 8.99
N SER A 31 10.45 4.87 7.79
CA SER A 31 9.96 4.19 6.59
C SER A 31 11.11 3.51 5.85
N VAL A 32 10.92 2.25 5.54
CA VAL A 32 11.86 1.52 4.69
C VAL A 32 11.62 1.94 3.24
N ASP A 33 12.69 2.28 2.53
CA ASP A 33 12.59 2.62 1.11
C ASP A 33 12.02 1.40 0.34
N THR A 34 11.07 1.68 -0.53
CA THR A 34 10.33 0.66 -1.30
C THR A 34 11.28 -0.21 -2.14
N GLU A 35 12.37 0.38 -2.66
CA GLU A 35 13.34 -0.35 -3.49
C GLU A 35 14.26 -1.28 -2.68
N THR A 36 14.46 -1.00 -1.40
CA THR A 36 15.37 -1.75 -0.52
C THR A 36 14.66 -2.61 0.53
N SER A 37 13.33 -2.61 0.53
CA SER A 37 12.52 -3.27 1.57
C SER A 37 12.54 -4.80 1.48
N ILE A 38 12.72 -5.38 0.28
CA ILE A 38 12.73 -6.82 0.04
C ILE A 38 14.10 -7.22 -0.51
N LYS A 39 14.89 -7.95 0.29
CA LYS A 39 16.25 -8.39 -0.04
C LYS A 39 16.40 -9.91 -0.06
N ILE A 40 15.60 -10.61 0.71
CA ILE A 40 15.62 -12.07 0.87
C ILE A 40 14.19 -12.62 0.90
N LEU A 41 14.04 -13.95 0.75
CA LEU A 41 12.71 -14.59 0.73
C LEU A 41 11.93 -14.41 2.03
N SER A 42 12.60 -14.33 3.18
CA SER A 42 11.91 -14.05 4.44
C SER A 42 11.29 -12.65 4.50
N ASP A 43 11.83 -11.65 3.79
CA ASP A 43 11.21 -10.32 3.71
C ASP A 43 9.89 -10.38 2.93
N VAL A 44 9.84 -11.25 1.89
CA VAL A 44 8.60 -11.53 1.15
C VAL A 44 7.56 -12.16 2.06
N GLU A 45 7.94 -13.16 2.84
CA GLU A 45 7.08 -13.83 3.80
C GLU A 45 6.55 -12.86 4.86
N PHE A 46 7.41 -12.01 5.43
CA PHE A 46 6.98 -10.96 6.36
C PHE A 46 5.99 -9.98 5.73
N THR A 47 6.23 -9.62 4.46
CA THR A 47 5.31 -8.72 3.73
C THR A 47 3.96 -9.40 3.49
N LEU A 48 3.94 -10.69 3.12
CA LEU A 48 2.70 -11.48 2.99
C LEU A 48 1.94 -11.58 4.32
N ASN A 49 2.64 -11.83 5.42
CA ASN A 49 2.04 -11.83 6.76
C ASN A 49 1.41 -10.46 7.10
N GLY A 50 2.05 -9.36 6.71
CA GLY A 50 1.51 -8.00 6.81
C GLY A 50 0.25 -7.80 5.98
N ILE A 51 0.21 -8.37 4.77
CA ILE A 51 -0.98 -8.36 3.91
C ILE A 51 -2.14 -9.12 4.57
N TYR A 52 -1.89 -10.33 5.08
CA TYR A 52 -2.92 -11.10 5.80
C TYR A 52 -3.42 -10.36 7.05
N SER A 53 -2.54 -9.72 7.78
CA SER A 53 -2.94 -8.87 8.92
C SER A 53 -3.86 -7.72 8.47
N THR A 54 -3.58 -7.10 7.32
CA THR A 54 -4.44 -6.07 6.73
C THR A 54 -5.80 -6.64 6.32
N MET A 55 -5.82 -7.86 5.74
CA MET A 55 -7.07 -8.54 5.36
C MET A 55 -7.94 -8.88 6.57
N GLN A 56 -7.37 -9.09 7.75
CA GLN A 56 -8.09 -9.33 9.00
C GLN A 56 -8.74 -8.08 9.59
N SER A 57 -8.57 -6.90 9.01
CA SER A 57 -9.24 -5.69 9.46
C SER A 57 -10.77 -5.85 9.42
N SER A 58 -11.46 -5.26 10.40
CA SER A 58 -12.94 -5.20 10.42
C SER A 58 -13.52 -4.40 9.24
N ASP A 59 -12.72 -3.59 8.59
CA ASP A 59 -13.08 -2.85 7.38
C ASP A 59 -12.74 -3.59 6.09
N ALA A 60 -12.11 -4.77 6.20
CA ALA A 60 -11.78 -5.65 5.11
C ALA A 60 -12.52 -7.02 5.25
N TYR A 61 -11.81 -8.12 5.05
CA TYR A 61 -12.40 -9.47 4.98
C TYR A 61 -12.88 -10.03 6.32
N SER A 62 -12.50 -9.44 7.45
CA SER A 62 -13.01 -9.85 8.77
C SER A 62 -14.36 -9.20 9.15
N GLY A 63 -14.93 -8.37 8.29
CA GLY A 63 -16.16 -7.66 8.63
C GLY A 63 -16.88 -7.04 7.45
N ARG A 64 -16.77 -5.73 7.29
CA ARG A 64 -17.61 -4.92 6.39
C ARG A 64 -17.62 -5.40 4.94
N LEU A 65 -16.50 -5.85 4.41
CA LEU A 65 -16.42 -6.34 3.04
C LEU A 65 -17.29 -7.58 2.82
N VAL A 66 -17.38 -8.46 3.83
CA VAL A 66 -18.19 -9.70 3.78
C VAL A 66 -19.66 -9.38 3.84
N TYR A 67 -20.11 -8.65 4.87
CA TYR A 67 -21.54 -8.40 5.06
C TYR A 67 -22.11 -7.26 4.18
N TYR A 68 -21.24 -6.52 3.46
CA TYR A 68 -21.71 -5.48 2.54
C TYR A 68 -22.68 -6.03 1.47
N GLY A 69 -22.33 -7.18 0.88
CA GLY A 69 -23.20 -7.84 -0.09
C GLY A 69 -24.54 -8.29 0.50
N ASP A 70 -24.50 -8.92 1.68
CA ASP A 70 -25.67 -9.47 2.36
C ASP A 70 -26.64 -8.37 2.80
N VAL A 71 -26.09 -7.26 3.31
CA VAL A 71 -26.89 -6.09 3.76
C VAL A 71 -27.57 -5.38 2.59
N THR A 72 -26.89 -5.27 1.44
CA THR A 72 -27.45 -4.64 0.24
C THR A 72 -28.31 -5.63 -0.58
N GLY A 73 -28.20 -6.93 -0.34
CA GLY A 73 -28.90 -8.00 -1.03
C GLY A 73 -30.20 -8.48 -0.34
N ASP A 74 -30.70 -7.77 0.68
CA ASP A 74 -31.87 -8.14 1.50
C ASP A 74 -31.69 -9.42 2.36
N ASP A 75 -30.50 -10.01 2.40
CA ASP A 75 -30.25 -11.19 3.23
C ASP A 75 -30.06 -10.85 4.71
N MET A 76 -29.76 -9.57 5.01
CA MET A 76 -29.62 -9.04 6.36
C MET A 76 -30.48 -7.80 6.57
N GLN A 77 -31.05 -7.69 7.77
CA GLN A 77 -31.80 -6.50 8.19
C GLN A 77 -31.01 -5.69 9.21
N ALA A 78 -30.85 -4.38 8.96
CA ALA A 78 -30.26 -3.50 9.94
C ALA A 78 -31.23 -3.19 11.07
N VAL A 79 -30.81 -3.41 12.32
CA VAL A 79 -31.53 -2.93 13.50
C VAL A 79 -31.44 -1.40 13.52
N SER A 80 -32.56 -0.70 13.72
CA SER A 80 -32.76 0.74 13.50
C SER A 80 -31.74 1.67 14.18
N SER A 81 -31.01 1.21 15.17
CA SER A 81 -30.04 1.99 15.95
C SER A 81 -28.59 1.86 15.50
N THR A 82 -28.24 0.94 14.61
CA THR A 82 -26.87 0.71 14.18
C THR A 82 -26.51 1.61 13.01
N LYS A 83 -25.75 2.67 13.27
CA LYS A 83 -25.28 3.59 12.24
C LYS A 83 -24.35 2.94 11.20
N ARG A 84 -23.67 1.84 11.54
CA ARG A 84 -22.62 1.24 10.70
C ARG A 84 -23.11 0.59 9.41
N VAL A 85 -24.31 -0.03 9.43
CA VAL A 85 -24.88 -0.74 8.26
C VAL A 85 -26.20 -0.16 7.80
N ALA A 86 -26.80 0.74 8.58
CA ALA A 86 -28.13 1.30 8.30
C ALA A 86 -28.18 2.06 6.95
N ASN A 87 -27.10 2.73 6.57
CA ASN A 87 -27.03 3.45 5.30
C ASN A 87 -26.92 2.49 4.12
N TYR A 88 -26.15 1.38 4.25
CA TYR A 88 -26.07 0.33 3.23
C TYR A 88 -27.43 -0.37 3.05
N TYR A 89 -28.07 -0.74 4.15
CA TYR A 89 -29.41 -1.35 4.15
C TYR A 89 -30.47 -0.47 3.49
N ARG A 90 -30.40 0.86 3.70
CA ARG A 90 -31.33 1.83 3.12
C ARG A 90 -30.93 2.34 1.73
N PHE A 91 -29.84 1.85 1.16
CA PHE A 91 -29.26 2.37 -0.09
C PHE A 91 -29.00 3.89 -0.05
N ASN A 92 -28.76 4.43 1.14
CA ASN A 92 -28.48 5.85 1.34
C ASN A 92 -26.95 6.10 1.35
N PHE A 93 -26.34 5.97 0.18
CA PHE A 93 -24.92 6.22 0.00
C PHE A 93 -24.68 7.71 -0.16
N THR A 94 -23.93 8.28 0.76
CA THR A 94 -23.45 9.66 0.69
C THR A 94 -21.94 9.68 0.48
N LYS A 95 -21.41 10.85 0.15
CA LYS A 95 -19.97 11.04 0.04
C LYS A 95 -19.20 10.65 1.31
N ASP A 96 -19.81 10.85 2.47
CA ASP A 96 -19.21 10.63 3.78
C ASP A 96 -19.53 9.23 4.36
N ASP A 97 -20.58 8.58 3.86
CA ASP A 97 -21.06 7.25 4.26
C ASP A 97 -21.00 6.26 3.09
N ASN A 98 -19.87 6.21 2.43
CA ASN A 98 -19.60 5.26 1.35
C ASN A 98 -18.60 4.18 1.81
N PRO A 99 -18.42 3.09 1.06
CA PRO A 99 -17.44 2.05 1.36
C PRO A 99 -15.99 2.49 1.11
N SER A 100 -15.64 3.76 1.36
CA SER A 100 -14.29 4.31 1.10
C SER A 100 -13.19 3.63 1.91
N SER A 101 -13.51 3.09 3.09
CA SER A 101 -12.56 2.27 3.85
C SER A 101 -12.18 1.00 3.08
N HIS A 102 -13.13 0.33 2.41
CA HIS A 102 -12.87 -0.85 1.57
C HIS A 102 -11.89 -0.50 0.43
N TRP A 103 -12.10 0.63 -0.22
CA TRP A 103 -11.20 1.14 -1.26
C TRP A 103 -9.76 1.25 -0.74
N SER A 104 -9.57 1.95 0.36
CA SER A 104 -8.24 2.17 0.93
C SER A 104 -7.55 0.87 1.35
N TYR A 105 -8.28 -0.06 1.99
CA TYR A 105 -7.73 -1.35 2.42
C TYR A 105 -7.37 -2.25 1.23
N LEU A 106 -8.24 -2.35 0.23
CA LEU A 106 -7.99 -3.17 -0.96
C LEU A 106 -6.80 -2.63 -1.76
N TYR A 107 -6.69 -1.31 -1.92
CA TYR A 107 -5.51 -0.73 -2.58
C TYR A 107 -4.23 -0.88 -1.76
N SER A 108 -4.30 -0.84 -0.43
CA SER A 108 -3.14 -1.15 0.42
C SER A 108 -2.66 -2.60 0.23
N ILE A 109 -3.58 -3.55 0.16
CA ILE A 109 -3.28 -4.96 -0.14
C ILE A 109 -2.61 -5.08 -1.52
N ILE A 110 -3.19 -4.47 -2.56
CA ILE A 110 -2.65 -4.48 -3.92
C ILE A 110 -1.25 -3.87 -3.99
N GLN A 111 -1.03 -2.75 -3.29
CA GLN A 111 0.26 -2.08 -3.26
C GLN A 111 1.35 -2.97 -2.65
N ASN A 112 1.07 -3.65 -1.54
CA ASN A 112 2.01 -4.58 -0.93
C ASN A 112 2.24 -5.83 -1.80
N CYS A 113 1.22 -6.36 -2.47
CA CYS A 113 1.39 -7.43 -3.45
C CYS A 113 2.28 -6.98 -4.62
N ASN A 114 2.08 -5.77 -5.14
CA ASN A 114 2.90 -5.22 -6.21
C ASN A 114 4.37 -5.06 -5.76
N LEU A 115 4.61 -4.62 -4.52
CA LEU A 115 5.95 -4.52 -3.95
C LEU A 115 6.66 -5.88 -3.97
N ILE A 116 5.99 -6.96 -3.56
CA ILE A 116 6.51 -8.32 -3.66
C ILE A 116 6.84 -8.68 -5.11
N LEU A 117 5.87 -8.52 -6.00
CA LEU A 117 5.99 -8.95 -7.41
C LEU A 117 7.06 -8.17 -8.20
N MET A 118 7.33 -6.92 -7.81
CA MET A 118 8.39 -6.11 -8.42
C MET A 118 9.80 -6.56 -8.02
N ASN A 119 9.95 -7.20 -6.86
CA ASN A 119 11.24 -7.50 -6.27
C ASN A 119 11.57 -9.00 -6.24
N ILE A 120 10.59 -9.90 -6.10
CA ILE A 120 10.81 -11.32 -5.87
C ILE A 120 11.66 -12.02 -6.95
N ASP A 121 11.52 -11.64 -8.21
CA ASP A 121 12.28 -12.21 -9.31
C ASP A 121 13.73 -11.67 -9.39
N LYS A 122 14.04 -10.60 -8.64
CA LYS A 122 15.39 -10.00 -8.59
C LYS A 122 16.24 -10.58 -7.47
N LEU A 123 15.64 -11.36 -6.56
CA LEU A 123 16.34 -11.93 -5.42
C LEU A 123 17.36 -12.97 -5.88
N VAL A 124 18.55 -12.88 -5.32
CA VAL A 124 19.56 -13.92 -5.48
C VAL A 124 19.23 -15.05 -4.50
N ILE A 125 18.85 -16.21 -5.03
CA ILE A 125 18.40 -17.37 -4.26
C ILE A 125 19.13 -18.63 -4.74
N ASP A 126 19.22 -19.62 -3.85
CA ASP A 126 19.74 -20.94 -4.19
C ASP A 126 18.74 -21.73 -5.04
N GLU A 127 19.24 -22.71 -5.81
CA GLU A 127 18.41 -23.56 -6.68
C GLU A 127 17.30 -24.28 -5.90
N GLY A 128 17.60 -24.70 -4.66
CA GLY A 128 16.64 -25.37 -3.77
C GLY A 128 15.47 -24.50 -3.32
N ASP A 129 15.62 -23.18 -3.34
CA ASP A 129 14.62 -22.22 -2.88
C ASP A 129 13.66 -21.73 -3.98
N LYS A 130 13.89 -22.14 -5.23
CA LYS A 130 13.09 -21.71 -6.37
C LYS A 130 11.60 -22.07 -6.22
N ALA A 131 11.31 -23.29 -5.77
CA ALA A 131 9.93 -23.72 -5.55
C ALA A 131 9.26 -22.85 -4.49
N TYR A 132 9.95 -22.58 -3.38
CA TYR A 132 9.44 -21.74 -2.32
C TYR A 132 9.23 -20.28 -2.78
N ARG A 133 10.15 -19.72 -3.56
CA ARG A 133 9.96 -18.42 -4.21
C ARG A 133 8.70 -18.38 -5.08
N ASP A 134 8.50 -19.41 -5.89
CA ASP A 134 7.37 -19.48 -6.82
C ASP A 134 6.04 -19.64 -6.07
N ASP A 135 6.02 -20.34 -4.93
CA ASP A 135 4.87 -20.43 -4.04
C ASP A 135 4.52 -19.05 -3.46
N LEU A 136 5.48 -18.32 -2.89
CA LEU A 136 5.27 -16.97 -2.36
C LEU A 136 4.78 -15.99 -3.45
N LYS A 137 5.33 -16.11 -4.66
CA LYS A 137 4.89 -15.31 -5.81
C LYS A 137 3.45 -15.64 -6.21
N GLY A 138 3.11 -16.91 -6.24
CA GLY A 138 1.76 -17.40 -6.53
C GLY A 138 0.75 -16.87 -5.53
N GLU A 139 1.10 -16.89 -4.24
CA GLU A 139 0.29 -16.36 -3.16
C GLU A 139 0.01 -14.86 -3.31
N ALA A 140 1.05 -14.05 -3.56
CA ALA A 140 0.91 -12.62 -3.82
C ALA A 140 0.02 -12.33 -5.05
N LEU A 141 0.14 -13.13 -6.11
CA LEU A 141 -0.71 -13.01 -7.31
C LEU A 141 -2.17 -13.34 -7.02
N ALA A 142 -2.43 -14.39 -6.24
CA ALA A 142 -3.78 -14.81 -5.86
C ALA A 142 -4.47 -13.74 -5.00
N ILE A 143 -3.78 -13.21 -3.99
CA ILE A 143 -4.32 -12.15 -3.11
C ILE A 143 -4.59 -10.88 -3.93
N ARG A 144 -3.66 -10.48 -4.81
CA ARG A 144 -3.86 -9.33 -5.68
C ARG A 144 -5.06 -9.49 -6.60
N GLY A 145 -5.22 -10.69 -7.18
CA GLY A 145 -6.38 -11.03 -8.01
C GLY A 145 -7.70 -10.92 -7.26
N LEU A 146 -7.75 -11.44 -6.01
CA LEU A 146 -8.92 -11.33 -5.13
C LEU A 146 -9.26 -9.87 -4.81
N ALA A 147 -8.28 -9.07 -4.43
CA ALA A 147 -8.49 -7.66 -4.09
C ALA A 147 -8.98 -6.84 -5.31
N LEU A 148 -8.45 -7.09 -6.51
CA LEU A 148 -8.92 -6.46 -7.75
C LEU A 148 -10.34 -6.89 -8.11
N PHE A 149 -10.67 -8.17 -7.93
CA PHE A 149 -12.03 -8.67 -8.13
C PHE A 149 -13.03 -7.96 -7.23
N ASP A 150 -12.72 -7.82 -5.94
CA ASP A 150 -13.60 -7.15 -4.99
C ASP A 150 -13.73 -5.64 -5.27
N LEU A 151 -12.63 -4.97 -5.67
CA LEU A 151 -12.71 -3.58 -6.15
C LEU A 151 -13.67 -3.44 -7.32
N THR A 152 -13.55 -4.31 -8.32
CA THR A 152 -14.42 -4.29 -9.51
C THR A 152 -15.88 -4.58 -9.13
N ARG A 153 -16.11 -5.54 -8.24
CA ARG A 153 -17.46 -5.92 -7.79
C ARG A 153 -18.17 -4.82 -7.02
N ILE A 154 -17.44 -4.05 -6.19
CA ILE A 154 -18.03 -3.03 -5.30
C ILE A 154 -18.09 -1.67 -5.98
N PHE A 155 -17.05 -1.30 -6.73
CA PHE A 155 -16.89 0.06 -7.26
C PHE A 155 -17.05 0.15 -8.78
N GLY A 156 -17.23 -0.99 -9.46
CA GLY A 156 -17.22 -1.03 -10.90
C GLY A 156 -15.79 -1.05 -11.45
N TYR A 157 -15.57 -0.41 -12.58
CA TYR A 157 -14.22 -0.34 -13.15
C TYR A 157 -13.29 0.46 -12.24
N PRO A 158 -12.19 -0.15 -11.73
CA PRO A 158 -11.20 0.55 -10.93
C PRO A 158 -10.35 1.50 -11.77
#